data_220ba8a92a6b18a6817cc10c4d7bc24d
#
_entry.id   220ba8a92a6b18a6817cc10c4d7bc24d
#
_cell.length_a   1.000
_cell.length_b   1.000
_cell.length_c   1.000
_cell.angle_alpha   90.00
_cell.angle_beta   90.00
_cell.angle_gamma   90.00
#
_symmetry.space_group_name_H-M   'P 1'
#
loop_
_entity.id
_entity.type
_entity.pdbx_description
1 polymer ?
#
loop_
_entity_poly.entity_id
_entity_poly.type
_entity_poly.pdbx_seq_one_letter_code
_entity_poly.pdbx_strand_id
1 'polypeptide(L)'
;MTRQPHDQLAKEYLEELLAPLGEVKTSKDVKSEVQEIDVWFVPTTTVINSELGLLGKMAVTSCLFEPYRNAPSEIEIRSCLLKLYSVQGELLRQAKREKRSISEEELPFLWILTPTCSERILEGFGAKTKEGWEKGVYFLPKYQKAAIVAINQLPIIEDTLWLRAMGKGKTQTEAISKVVELSRENDKLNKLVAIFASWQKNLELNSDVNDEEVRELIMSLSPAYLKQCEEWKQEGIEEGRQEGRQEGQQDGQRLMVESLLAVRFGNLDEELSTIVIPMMELSLTERTQLLLNLSNLSREELLARFKVD
;
A
#
# COMPACT_ATOMS: atom_id res chain seq x y z
N MET A 1 4.29 22.79 -9.12
CA MET A 1 5.12 21.79 -9.81
C MET A 1 4.30 20.51 -9.87
N THR A 2 4.02 20.02 -11.05
CA THR A 2 3.37 18.71 -11.24
C THR A 2 4.35 17.65 -10.76
N ARG A 3 4.10 17.03 -9.62
CA ARG A 3 4.88 15.87 -9.13
C ARG A 3 4.83 14.80 -10.22
N GLN A 4 5.98 14.31 -10.66
CA GLN A 4 6.01 13.24 -11.63
C GLN A 4 5.38 11.98 -11.01
N PRO A 5 4.55 11.22 -11.75
CA PRO A 5 3.86 10.04 -11.21
C PRO A 5 4.80 9.04 -10.53
N HIS A 6 6.00 8.88 -11.04
CA HIS A 6 7.00 7.98 -10.49
C HIS A 6 7.48 8.36 -9.07
N ASP A 7 7.63 9.67 -8.77
CA ASP A 7 8.13 10.13 -7.47
C ASP A 7 7.15 9.75 -6.35
N GLN A 8 5.85 9.87 -6.63
CA GLN A 8 4.81 9.48 -5.69
C GLN A 8 4.79 7.97 -5.47
N LEU A 9 4.87 7.17 -6.54
CA LEU A 9 4.96 5.72 -6.45
C LEU A 9 6.15 5.28 -5.59
N ALA A 10 7.33 5.82 -5.83
CA ALA A 10 8.53 5.47 -5.08
C ALA A 10 8.40 5.82 -3.58
N LYS A 11 7.77 6.97 -3.25
CA LYS A 11 7.50 7.38 -1.87
C LYS A 11 6.56 6.41 -1.16
N GLU A 12 5.40 6.10 -1.75
CA GLU A 12 4.42 5.17 -1.20
C GLU A 12 4.98 3.75 -1.06
N TYR A 13 5.74 3.30 -2.05
CA TYR A 13 6.40 2.01 -2.03
C TYR A 13 7.43 1.88 -0.91
N LEU A 14 8.31 2.89 -0.75
CA LEU A 14 9.28 2.91 0.34
C LEU A 14 8.61 3.05 1.70
N GLU A 15 7.55 3.85 1.82
CA GLU A 15 6.77 3.99 3.05
C GLU A 15 6.19 2.64 3.48
N GLU A 16 5.54 1.90 2.60
CA GLU A 16 4.96 0.58 2.92
C GLU A 16 6.03 -0.43 3.35
N LEU A 17 7.18 -0.45 2.68
CA LEU A 17 8.26 -1.38 3.02
C LEU A 17 8.98 -1.04 4.33
N LEU A 18 9.14 0.25 4.63
CA LEU A 18 9.94 0.71 5.77
C LEU A 18 9.11 0.97 7.03
N ALA A 19 7.78 1.21 6.91
CA ALA A 19 6.91 1.46 8.05
C ALA A 19 6.97 0.40 9.16
N PRO A 20 7.11 -0.91 8.87
CA PRO A 20 7.26 -1.93 9.91
C PRO A 20 8.57 -1.82 10.70
N LEU A 21 9.59 -1.13 10.16
CA LEU A 21 10.93 -1.03 10.74
C LEU A 21 11.16 0.26 11.53
N GLY A 22 10.32 1.29 11.31
CA GLY A 22 10.55 2.57 11.94
C GLY A 22 9.58 3.66 11.52
N GLU A 23 9.88 4.89 11.93
CA GLU A 23 9.13 6.07 11.54
C GLU A 23 9.52 6.49 10.12
N VAL A 24 8.55 6.56 9.22
CA VAL A 24 8.71 7.06 7.85
C VAL A 24 7.99 8.40 7.71
N LYS A 25 8.64 9.39 7.12
CA LYS A 25 8.05 10.68 6.74
C LYS A 25 8.32 10.90 5.27
N THR A 26 7.28 10.92 4.48
CA THR A 26 7.33 11.31 3.07
C THR A 26 7.14 12.82 2.96
N SER A 27 7.84 13.46 2.01
CA SER A 27 7.68 14.90 1.73
C SER A 27 7.95 15.82 2.92
N LYS A 28 9.04 15.58 3.65
CA LYS A 28 9.44 16.42 4.80
C LYS A 28 10.10 17.73 4.35
N ASP A 29 9.54 18.84 4.78
CA ASP A 29 10.11 20.17 4.51
C ASP A 29 11.43 20.43 5.27
N VAL A 30 12.39 21.04 4.59
CA VAL A 30 13.64 21.54 5.18
C VAL A 30 13.55 23.06 5.38
N LYS A 31 13.67 23.50 6.62
CA LYS A 31 13.35 24.89 7.08
C LYS A 31 14.16 26.03 6.45
N SER A 32 15.26 25.77 5.75
CA SER A 32 16.15 26.85 5.28
C SER A 32 15.93 27.28 3.84
N GLU A 33 15.31 26.47 3.01
CA GLU A 33 14.85 26.74 1.65
C GLU A 33 13.70 25.79 1.34
N VAL A 34 12.88 26.08 0.33
CA VAL A 34 11.73 25.24 -0.08
C VAL A 34 12.24 23.94 -0.74
N GLN A 35 12.94 23.12 0.03
CA GLN A 35 13.44 21.82 -0.41
C GLN A 35 12.79 20.72 0.43
N GLU A 36 12.11 19.81 -0.26
CA GLU A 36 11.42 18.67 0.32
C GLU A 36 12.32 17.44 0.24
N ILE A 37 12.42 16.69 1.34
CA ILE A 37 13.04 15.36 1.36
C ILE A 37 11.98 14.36 0.93
N ASP A 38 12.30 13.50 -0.04
CA ASP A 38 11.33 12.54 -0.55
C ASP A 38 10.92 11.53 0.50
N VAL A 39 11.87 10.84 1.12
CA VAL A 39 11.60 9.92 2.23
C VAL A 39 12.64 10.09 3.33
N TRP A 40 12.18 10.41 4.53
CA TRP A 40 12.96 10.40 5.76
C TRP A 40 12.60 9.18 6.60
N PHE A 41 13.58 8.37 6.95
CA PHE A 41 13.41 7.17 7.75
C PHE A 41 14.23 7.22 9.04
N VAL A 42 13.58 6.85 10.15
CA VAL A 42 14.23 6.68 11.46
C VAL A 42 13.87 5.29 11.99
N PRO A 43 14.85 4.37 12.12
CA PRO A 43 14.58 3.02 12.61
C PRO A 43 14.17 3.03 14.08
N THR A 44 13.22 2.17 14.44
CA THR A 44 12.86 1.90 15.83
C THR A 44 13.69 0.77 16.42
N THR A 45 14.37 0.00 15.59
CA THR A 45 15.27 -1.09 15.96
C THR A 45 16.53 -1.05 15.10
N THR A 46 17.66 -1.45 15.66
CA THR A 46 18.94 -1.57 14.94
C THR A 46 19.16 -2.95 14.34
N VAL A 47 18.14 -3.83 14.40
CA VAL A 47 18.26 -5.17 13.82
C VAL A 47 18.04 -5.11 12.32
N ILE A 48 18.95 -5.71 11.55
CA ILE A 48 18.80 -5.83 10.09
C ILE A 48 17.59 -6.71 9.80
N ASN A 49 16.64 -6.18 9.06
CA ASN A 49 15.56 -7.00 8.52
C ASN A 49 16.03 -7.72 7.26
N SER A 50 16.31 -9.01 7.39
CA SER A 50 16.77 -9.85 6.28
C SER A 50 15.70 -10.05 5.19
N GLU A 51 14.41 -9.93 5.50
CA GLU A 51 13.33 -10.06 4.52
C GLU A 51 13.37 -8.94 3.46
N LEU A 52 13.90 -7.77 3.83
CA LEU A 52 14.10 -6.65 2.91
C LEU A 52 15.47 -6.63 2.22
N GLY A 53 16.32 -7.62 2.46
CA GLY A 53 17.62 -7.77 1.84
C GLY A 53 18.46 -6.49 1.88
N LEU A 54 18.90 -6.01 0.71
CA LEU A 54 19.73 -4.80 0.59
C LEU A 54 19.03 -3.54 1.11
N LEU A 55 17.73 -3.39 0.91
CA LEU A 55 16.97 -2.25 1.46
C LEU A 55 16.97 -2.28 3.00
N GLY A 56 16.78 -3.45 3.60
CA GLY A 56 16.87 -3.62 5.06
C GLY A 56 18.25 -3.27 5.61
N LYS A 57 19.31 -3.63 4.88
CA LYS A 57 20.70 -3.26 5.21
C LYS A 57 20.94 -1.75 5.12
N MET A 58 20.28 -1.05 4.19
CA MET A 58 20.36 0.41 4.06
C MET A 58 19.61 1.13 5.18
N ALA A 59 18.56 0.53 5.71
CA ALA A 59 17.64 1.10 6.71
C ALA A 59 18.03 0.79 8.17
N VAL A 60 19.27 0.42 8.45
CA VAL A 60 19.75 0.14 9.83
C VAL A 60 19.93 1.40 10.67
N THR A 61 20.22 2.53 10.03
CA THR A 61 20.39 3.84 10.67
C THR A 61 19.44 4.87 10.06
N SER A 62 19.26 6.01 10.75
CA SER A 62 18.50 7.11 10.19
C SER A 62 19.01 7.49 8.80
N CYS A 63 18.12 7.58 7.83
CA CYS A 63 18.51 7.87 6.45
C CYS A 63 17.46 8.64 5.66
N LEU A 64 17.94 9.25 4.58
CA LEU A 64 17.14 9.88 3.54
C LEU A 64 17.19 8.98 2.30
N PHE A 65 16.04 8.78 1.66
CA PHE A 65 15.98 8.19 0.33
C PHE A 65 15.49 9.24 -0.67
N GLU A 66 16.25 9.40 -1.75
CA GLU A 66 15.96 10.33 -2.86
C GLU A 66 15.85 9.49 -4.15
N PRO A 67 14.64 9.01 -4.50
CA PRO A 67 14.42 8.19 -5.68
C PRO A 67 14.32 9.05 -6.95
N TYR A 68 15.02 8.64 -8.00
CA TYR A 68 15.02 9.26 -9.32
C TYR A 68 14.47 8.30 -10.38
N ARG A 69 13.61 8.80 -11.25
CA ARG A 69 13.14 8.03 -12.41
C ARG A 69 14.20 7.93 -13.51
N ASN A 70 15.01 8.97 -13.68
CA ASN A 70 16.09 9.06 -14.66
C ASN A 70 17.43 9.32 -13.95
N ALA A 71 18.54 9.17 -14.67
CA ALA A 71 19.85 9.47 -14.13
C ALA A 71 19.95 10.94 -13.66
N PRO A 72 20.26 11.22 -12.40
CA PRO A 72 20.34 12.58 -11.88
C PRO A 72 21.57 13.31 -12.46
N SER A 73 21.41 14.61 -12.62
CA SER A 73 22.50 15.54 -12.96
C SER A 73 23.38 15.82 -11.74
N GLU A 74 24.54 16.44 -11.98
CA GLU A 74 25.43 16.88 -10.89
C GLU A 74 24.76 17.88 -9.95
N ILE A 75 23.86 18.73 -10.49
CA ILE A 75 23.11 19.73 -9.70
C ILE A 75 22.12 19.04 -8.78
N GLU A 76 21.40 18.04 -9.27
CA GLU A 76 20.43 17.28 -8.48
C GLU A 76 21.11 16.49 -7.34
N ILE A 77 22.27 15.85 -7.61
CA ILE A 77 23.03 15.19 -6.55
C ILE A 77 23.52 16.18 -5.50
N ARG A 78 24.00 17.38 -5.91
CA ARG A 78 24.36 18.45 -4.95
C ARG A 78 23.18 18.92 -4.14
N SER A 79 21.99 19.01 -4.75
CA SER A 79 20.77 19.36 -4.05
C SER A 79 20.41 18.31 -2.97
N CYS A 80 20.54 17.02 -3.28
CA CYS A 80 20.35 15.95 -2.29
C CYS A 80 21.36 16.06 -1.13
N LEU A 81 22.64 16.33 -1.43
CA LEU A 81 23.65 16.56 -0.40
C LEU A 81 23.35 17.80 0.46
N LEU A 82 22.82 18.87 -0.14
CA LEU A 82 22.40 20.06 0.59
C LEU A 82 21.26 19.74 1.56
N LYS A 83 20.27 18.97 1.14
CA LYS A 83 19.19 18.45 2.01
C LYS A 83 19.77 17.66 3.20
N LEU A 84 20.67 16.72 2.93
CA LEU A 84 21.34 15.94 3.98
C LEU A 84 22.05 16.82 4.98
N TYR A 85 22.92 17.75 4.52
CA TYR A 85 23.67 18.63 5.42
C TYR A 85 22.79 19.60 6.20
N SER A 86 21.68 20.02 5.62
CA SER A 86 20.68 20.85 6.31
C SER A 86 20.07 20.10 7.49
N VAL A 87 19.69 18.83 7.30
CA VAL A 87 19.15 17.97 8.35
C VAL A 87 20.20 17.68 9.42
N GLN A 88 21.42 17.30 9.01
CA GLN A 88 22.54 17.10 9.95
C GLN A 88 22.81 18.36 10.78
N GLY A 89 22.78 19.54 10.12
CA GLY A 89 22.94 20.83 10.79
C GLY A 89 21.83 21.13 11.80
N GLU A 90 20.57 20.75 11.52
CA GLU A 90 19.47 20.86 12.49
C GLU A 90 19.69 19.95 13.71
N LEU A 91 20.04 18.68 13.48
CA LEU A 91 20.32 17.70 14.56
C LEU A 91 21.47 18.17 15.46
N LEU A 92 22.55 18.69 14.86
CA LEU A 92 23.70 19.22 15.62
C LEU A 92 23.30 20.46 16.45
N ARG A 93 22.46 21.37 15.89
CA ARG A 93 21.95 22.53 16.63
C ARG A 93 21.04 22.10 17.78
N GLN A 94 20.20 21.08 17.56
CA GLN A 94 19.31 20.55 18.58
C GLN A 94 20.13 19.90 19.70
N ALA A 95 21.09 19.03 19.40
CA ALA A 95 21.96 18.40 20.38
C ALA A 95 22.69 19.43 21.23
N LYS A 96 23.19 20.53 20.62
CA LYS A 96 23.83 21.62 21.35
C LYS A 96 22.88 22.33 22.34
N ARG A 97 21.60 22.53 21.95
CA ARG A 97 20.57 23.10 22.84
C ARG A 97 20.29 22.19 24.03
N GLU A 98 20.24 20.88 23.77
CA GLU A 98 20.01 19.84 24.77
C GLU A 98 21.25 19.49 25.59
N LYS A 99 22.39 20.14 25.33
CA LYS A 99 23.71 19.90 25.97
C LYS A 99 24.16 18.44 25.87
N ARG A 100 23.84 17.75 24.78
CA ARG A 100 24.33 16.40 24.47
C ARG A 100 25.31 16.42 23.30
N SER A 101 26.21 15.47 23.25
CA SER A 101 27.01 15.18 22.07
C SER A 101 26.22 14.25 21.13
N ILE A 102 26.42 14.42 19.83
CA ILE A 102 25.89 13.51 18.81
C ILE A 102 27.07 12.79 18.15
N SER A 103 26.97 11.48 18.02
CA SER A 103 28.01 10.70 17.38
C SER A 103 27.86 10.74 15.86
N GLU A 104 28.92 10.35 15.13
CA GLU A 104 28.87 10.29 13.66
C GLU A 104 27.85 9.25 13.17
N GLU A 105 27.61 8.17 13.92
CA GLU A 105 26.65 7.12 13.60
C GLU A 105 25.19 7.59 13.74
N GLU A 106 24.93 8.56 14.62
CA GLU A 106 23.59 9.14 14.82
C GLU A 106 23.20 10.11 13.69
N LEU A 107 24.18 10.63 12.95
CA LEU A 107 23.88 11.50 11.79
C LEU A 107 23.32 10.68 10.63
N PRO A 108 22.23 11.15 9.99
CA PRO A 108 21.57 10.42 8.93
C PRO A 108 22.46 10.19 7.71
N PHE A 109 22.19 9.12 7.00
CA PHE A 109 22.83 8.74 5.74
C PHE A 109 21.91 9.06 4.55
N LEU A 110 22.45 9.38 3.39
CA LEU A 110 21.69 9.67 2.16
C LEU A 110 21.84 8.53 1.15
N TRP A 111 20.73 7.99 0.69
CA TRP A 111 20.63 7.02 -0.39
C TRP A 111 19.99 7.65 -1.62
N ILE A 112 20.77 7.90 -2.68
CA ILE A 112 20.29 8.39 -3.97
C ILE A 112 19.98 7.15 -4.82
N LEU A 113 18.70 6.90 -5.08
CA LEU A 113 18.22 5.73 -5.81
C LEU A 113 17.96 6.15 -7.27
N THR A 114 18.68 5.55 -8.21
CA THR A 114 18.55 5.92 -9.64
C THR A 114 18.61 4.66 -10.51
N PRO A 115 17.89 4.60 -11.63
CA PRO A 115 18.02 3.48 -12.56
C PRO A 115 19.45 3.29 -13.06
N THR A 116 20.11 4.37 -13.44
CA THR A 116 21.47 4.36 -13.97
C THR A 116 22.28 5.55 -13.46
N CYS A 117 23.61 5.41 -13.42
CA CYS A 117 24.53 6.51 -13.13
C CYS A 117 25.75 6.40 -14.05
N SER A 118 26.18 7.51 -14.65
CA SER A 118 27.33 7.54 -15.52
C SER A 118 28.65 7.50 -14.73
N GLU A 119 29.70 6.90 -15.32
CA GLU A 119 31.04 6.90 -14.72
C GLU A 119 31.54 8.31 -14.43
N ARG A 120 31.29 9.27 -15.34
CA ARG A 120 31.65 10.67 -15.14
C ARG A 120 31.07 11.26 -13.84
N ILE A 121 29.82 10.92 -13.51
CA ILE A 121 29.18 11.37 -12.26
C ILE A 121 29.80 10.65 -11.06
N LEU A 122 29.96 9.34 -11.13
CA LEU A 122 30.56 8.55 -10.06
C LEU A 122 31.98 9.02 -9.73
N GLU A 123 32.82 9.21 -10.75
CA GLU A 123 34.19 9.73 -10.59
C GLU A 123 34.20 11.17 -10.06
N GLY A 124 33.34 12.04 -10.60
CA GLY A 124 33.24 13.45 -10.20
C GLY A 124 32.87 13.64 -8.72
N PHE A 125 32.05 12.74 -8.16
CA PHE A 125 31.73 12.71 -6.72
C PHE A 125 32.65 11.80 -5.89
N GLY A 126 33.65 11.14 -6.52
CA GLY A 126 34.54 10.22 -5.84
C GLY A 126 33.84 8.95 -5.32
N ALA A 127 32.71 8.61 -5.93
CA ALA A 127 31.89 7.47 -5.52
C ALA A 127 32.57 6.15 -5.91
N LYS A 128 32.68 5.21 -4.96
CA LYS A 128 33.35 3.92 -5.13
C LYS A 128 32.52 2.78 -4.54
N THR A 129 32.69 1.60 -5.11
CA THR A 129 32.18 0.36 -4.51
C THR A 129 32.84 0.10 -3.17
N LYS A 130 32.15 -0.61 -2.29
CA LYS A 130 32.65 -0.98 -0.96
C LYS A 130 32.48 -2.49 -0.77
N GLU A 131 33.48 -3.13 -0.20
CA GLU A 131 33.43 -4.54 0.14
C GLU A 131 32.22 -4.86 1.05
N GLY A 132 31.58 -5.99 0.78
CA GLY A 132 30.34 -6.41 1.46
C GLY A 132 29.08 -5.71 0.99
N TRP A 133 29.14 -4.89 -0.08
CA TRP A 133 27.96 -4.30 -0.75
C TRP A 133 27.87 -4.76 -2.21
N GLU A 134 26.63 -4.83 -2.69
CA GLU A 134 26.36 -5.30 -4.05
C GLU A 134 26.90 -4.35 -5.12
N LYS A 135 27.25 -4.93 -6.30
CA LYS A 135 27.53 -4.15 -7.49
C LYS A 135 26.36 -3.21 -7.76
N GLY A 136 26.64 -1.97 -8.15
CA GLY A 136 25.61 -0.94 -8.35
C GLY A 136 25.43 -0.02 -7.13
N VAL A 137 26.04 -0.34 -5.97
CA VAL A 137 26.06 0.55 -4.80
C VAL A 137 27.42 1.26 -4.73
N TYR A 138 27.41 2.60 -4.84
CA TYR A 138 28.60 3.44 -4.90
C TYR A 138 28.60 4.45 -3.76
N PHE A 139 29.55 4.31 -2.83
CA PHE A 139 29.68 5.19 -1.66
C PHE A 139 30.50 6.42 -2.01
N LEU A 140 29.97 7.60 -1.68
CA LEU A 140 30.73 8.84 -1.68
C LEU A 140 31.80 8.80 -0.56
N PRO A 141 32.79 9.72 -0.57
CA PRO A 141 33.78 9.83 0.50
C PRO A 141 33.15 9.82 1.90
N LYS A 142 33.80 9.16 2.85
CA LYS A 142 33.30 8.79 4.19
C LYS A 142 32.47 9.90 4.87
N TYR A 143 32.96 11.11 4.88
CA TYR A 143 32.32 12.21 5.59
C TYR A 143 31.14 12.87 4.85
N GLN A 144 30.89 12.49 3.60
CA GLN A 144 29.71 12.93 2.89
C GLN A 144 28.46 12.14 3.28
N LYS A 145 28.65 10.96 3.91
CA LYS A 145 27.55 10.10 4.39
C LYS A 145 26.45 9.88 3.35
N ALA A 146 26.87 9.59 2.13
CA ALA A 146 25.97 9.39 1.00
C ALA A 146 26.43 8.24 0.11
N ALA A 147 25.49 7.63 -0.59
CA ALA A 147 25.76 6.64 -1.62
C ALA A 147 24.77 6.81 -2.77
N ILE A 148 25.20 6.43 -3.98
CA ILE A 148 24.40 6.34 -5.19
C ILE A 148 24.15 4.86 -5.46
N VAL A 149 22.88 4.49 -5.65
CA VAL A 149 22.46 3.13 -6.01
C VAL A 149 21.98 3.14 -7.46
N ALA A 150 22.81 2.61 -8.36
CA ALA A 150 22.45 2.41 -9.76
C ALA A 150 21.67 1.10 -9.89
N ILE A 151 20.34 1.19 -9.74
CA ILE A 151 19.43 0.06 -9.54
C ILE A 151 19.52 -0.98 -10.66
N ASN A 152 19.62 -0.54 -11.91
CA ASN A 152 19.69 -1.46 -13.06
C ASN A 152 21.05 -2.21 -13.15
N GLN A 153 22.02 -1.86 -12.29
CA GLN A 153 23.30 -2.56 -12.18
C GLN A 153 23.32 -3.57 -11.03
N LEU A 154 22.29 -3.59 -10.19
CA LEU A 154 22.17 -4.55 -9.09
C LEU A 154 22.05 -5.98 -9.64
N PRO A 155 22.67 -6.98 -9.00
CA PRO A 155 22.53 -8.37 -9.39
C PRO A 155 21.07 -8.84 -9.21
N ILE A 156 20.66 -9.82 -10.04
CA ILE A 156 19.29 -10.38 -9.99
C ILE A 156 19.26 -11.49 -8.92
N ILE A 157 19.19 -11.08 -7.68
CA ILE A 157 19.10 -11.95 -6.48
C ILE A 157 17.95 -11.47 -5.57
N GLU A 158 17.55 -12.28 -4.59
CA GLU A 158 16.48 -11.94 -3.66
C GLU A 158 16.78 -10.68 -2.86
N ASP A 159 17.97 -10.52 -2.37
CA ASP A 159 18.40 -9.36 -1.58
C ASP A 159 18.23 -8.02 -2.29
N THR A 160 18.24 -7.99 -3.62
CA THR A 160 18.10 -6.76 -4.39
C THR A 160 16.69 -6.55 -4.97
N LEU A 161 15.77 -7.48 -4.73
CA LEU A 161 14.43 -7.49 -5.32
C LEU A 161 13.68 -6.18 -5.09
N TRP A 162 13.64 -5.72 -3.85
CA TRP A 162 12.88 -4.54 -3.44
C TRP A 162 13.39 -3.26 -4.10
N LEU A 163 14.70 -3.10 -4.26
CA LEU A 163 15.28 -1.96 -4.95
C LEU A 163 15.07 -2.05 -6.46
N ARG A 164 15.18 -3.26 -7.06
CA ARG A 164 14.97 -3.44 -8.50
C ARG A 164 13.54 -3.12 -8.95
N ALA A 165 12.54 -3.26 -8.06
CA ALA A 165 11.16 -2.83 -8.34
C ALA A 165 11.04 -1.30 -8.57
N MET A 166 11.99 -0.51 -8.06
CA MET A 166 12.10 0.94 -8.34
C MET A 166 13.03 1.26 -9.54
N GLY A 167 13.52 0.27 -10.22
CA GLY A 167 14.36 0.44 -11.40
C GLY A 167 13.59 0.98 -12.61
N LYS A 168 14.13 0.75 -13.80
CA LYS A 168 13.52 1.16 -15.08
C LYS A 168 13.55 0.01 -16.10
N GLY A 169 12.52 -0.03 -16.96
CA GLY A 169 12.43 -1.00 -18.06
C GLY A 169 12.37 -2.43 -17.53
N LYS A 170 13.12 -3.32 -18.18
CA LYS A 170 13.10 -4.76 -17.89
C LYS A 170 13.40 -5.09 -16.43
N THR A 171 14.34 -4.39 -15.79
CA THR A 171 14.69 -4.58 -14.38
C THR A 171 13.49 -4.38 -13.46
N GLN A 172 12.71 -3.34 -13.70
CA GLN A 172 11.50 -3.03 -12.93
C GLN A 172 10.41 -4.06 -13.18
N THR A 173 10.11 -4.37 -14.45
CA THR A 173 9.04 -5.32 -14.82
C THR A 173 9.29 -6.71 -14.23
N GLU A 174 10.52 -7.23 -14.32
CA GLU A 174 10.89 -8.52 -13.76
C GLU A 174 10.78 -8.54 -12.22
N ALA A 175 11.21 -7.46 -11.57
CA ALA A 175 11.11 -7.36 -10.12
C ALA A 175 9.66 -7.28 -9.64
N ILE A 176 8.80 -6.45 -10.27
CA ILE A 176 7.39 -6.36 -9.95
C ILE A 176 6.69 -7.69 -10.17
N SER A 177 6.96 -8.38 -11.28
CA SER A 177 6.43 -9.73 -11.53
C SER A 177 6.79 -10.72 -10.41
N LYS A 178 8.03 -10.64 -9.90
CA LYS A 178 8.47 -11.49 -8.78
C LYS A 178 7.78 -11.13 -7.47
N VAL A 179 7.57 -9.84 -7.17
CA VAL A 179 6.80 -9.39 -6.00
C VAL A 179 5.35 -9.91 -6.07
N VAL A 180 4.72 -9.84 -7.25
CA VAL A 180 3.37 -10.39 -7.48
C VAL A 180 3.33 -11.91 -7.28
N GLU A 181 4.35 -12.64 -7.73
CA GLU A 181 4.46 -14.07 -7.49
C GLU A 181 4.56 -14.39 -5.99
N LEU A 182 5.45 -13.71 -5.27
CA LEU A 182 5.64 -13.90 -3.83
C LEU A 182 4.40 -13.53 -3.01
N SER A 183 3.60 -12.56 -3.46
CA SER A 183 2.38 -12.16 -2.78
C SER A 183 1.26 -13.22 -2.81
N ARG A 184 1.38 -14.26 -3.64
CA ARG A 184 0.46 -15.43 -3.63
C ARG A 184 0.65 -16.30 -2.40
N GLU A 185 1.83 -16.25 -1.80
CA GLU A 185 2.21 -17.05 -0.63
C GLU A 185 2.31 -16.21 0.64
N ASN A 186 2.24 -14.87 0.50
CA ASN A 186 2.43 -13.93 1.61
C ASN A 186 1.49 -12.73 1.50
N ASP A 187 0.38 -12.78 2.24
CA ASP A 187 -0.65 -11.73 2.26
C ASP A 187 -0.12 -10.35 2.66
N LYS A 188 0.99 -10.27 3.40
CA LYS A 188 1.61 -8.97 3.76
C LYS A 188 2.06 -8.18 2.53
N LEU A 189 2.32 -8.85 1.41
CA LEU A 189 2.72 -8.21 0.16
C LEU A 189 1.54 -7.71 -0.68
N ASN A 190 0.31 -8.05 -0.33
CA ASN A 190 -0.88 -7.64 -1.09
C ASN A 190 -1.05 -6.12 -1.11
N LYS A 191 -0.64 -5.40 -0.07
CA LYS A 191 -0.63 -3.93 -0.07
C LYS A 191 0.30 -3.34 -1.13
N LEU A 192 1.50 -3.90 -1.31
CA LEU A 192 2.42 -3.47 -2.36
C LEU A 192 1.83 -3.72 -3.76
N VAL A 193 1.18 -4.87 -3.95
CA VAL A 193 0.48 -5.20 -5.21
C VAL A 193 -0.65 -4.21 -5.47
N ALA A 194 -1.43 -3.86 -4.44
CA ALA A 194 -2.49 -2.87 -4.54
C ALA A 194 -1.96 -1.46 -4.88
N ILE A 195 -0.82 -1.04 -4.29
CA ILE A 195 -0.14 0.21 -4.65
C ILE A 195 0.22 0.22 -6.13
N PHE A 196 0.86 -0.84 -6.64
CA PHE A 196 1.22 -0.96 -8.05
C PHE A 196 0.00 -0.93 -8.97
N ALA A 197 -1.07 -1.64 -8.62
CA ALA A 197 -2.31 -1.69 -9.39
C ALA A 197 -3.02 -0.32 -9.42
N SER A 198 -3.12 0.34 -8.28
CA SER A 198 -3.71 1.69 -8.17
C SER A 198 -2.95 2.70 -9.02
N TRP A 199 -1.62 2.62 -9.02
CA TRP A 199 -0.77 3.49 -9.84
C TRP A 199 -0.94 3.25 -11.32
N GLN A 200 -1.01 2.01 -11.77
CA GLN A 200 -1.30 1.73 -13.18
C GLN A 200 -2.61 2.38 -13.60
N LYS A 201 -3.69 2.15 -12.84
CA LYS A 201 -5.00 2.72 -13.14
C LYS A 201 -4.99 4.26 -13.16
N ASN A 202 -4.29 4.89 -12.22
CA ASN A 202 -4.16 6.34 -12.17
C ASN A 202 -3.40 6.90 -13.38
N LEU A 203 -2.34 6.23 -13.83
CA LEU A 203 -1.59 6.60 -15.02
C LEU A 203 -2.44 6.49 -16.28
N GLU A 204 -3.18 5.41 -16.45
CA GLU A 204 -4.07 5.19 -17.59
C GLU A 204 -5.20 6.25 -17.68
N LEU A 205 -5.72 6.72 -16.53
CA LEU A 205 -6.82 7.67 -16.47
C LEU A 205 -6.38 9.13 -16.56
N ASN A 206 -5.22 9.48 -16.02
CA ASN A 206 -4.85 10.87 -15.73
C ASN A 206 -3.59 11.36 -16.45
N SER A 207 -2.88 10.49 -17.16
CA SER A 207 -1.63 10.83 -17.84
C SER A 207 -1.78 10.72 -19.37
N ASP A 208 -0.89 11.41 -20.09
CA ASP A 208 -0.80 11.23 -21.54
C ASP A 208 -0.15 9.87 -21.86
N VAL A 209 -0.98 8.91 -22.28
CA VAL A 209 -0.54 7.54 -22.62
C VAL A 209 0.37 7.52 -23.86
N ASN A 210 0.49 8.64 -24.59
CA ASN A 210 1.43 8.77 -25.68
C ASN A 210 2.86 9.11 -25.19
N ASP A 211 3.02 9.54 -23.93
CA ASP A 211 4.32 9.70 -23.32
C ASP A 211 4.98 8.31 -23.14
N GLU A 212 6.16 8.16 -23.69
CA GLU A 212 6.91 6.89 -23.69
C GLU A 212 7.27 6.44 -22.26
N GLU A 213 7.62 7.38 -21.37
CA GLU A 213 7.91 7.07 -19.97
C GLU A 213 6.69 6.57 -19.21
N VAL A 214 5.53 7.19 -19.43
CA VAL A 214 4.25 6.77 -18.83
C VAL A 214 3.88 5.39 -19.32
N ARG A 215 4.01 5.12 -20.63
CA ARG A 215 3.73 3.81 -21.22
C ARG A 215 4.62 2.73 -20.63
N GLU A 216 5.93 2.98 -20.51
CA GLU A 216 6.87 2.05 -19.90
C GLU A 216 6.50 1.72 -18.46
N LEU A 217 6.11 2.73 -17.68
CA LEU A 217 5.68 2.54 -16.29
C LEU A 217 4.36 1.73 -16.21
N ILE A 218 3.36 2.04 -17.03
CA ILE A 218 2.11 1.27 -17.12
C ILE A 218 2.42 -0.22 -17.40
N MET A 219 3.28 -0.50 -18.38
CA MET A 219 3.66 -1.88 -18.72
C MET A 219 4.36 -2.59 -17.56
N SER A 220 5.19 -1.89 -16.80
CA SER A 220 5.90 -2.48 -15.65
C SER A 220 4.97 -2.80 -14.48
N LEU A 221 3.89 -2.04 -14.33
CA LEU A 221 2.87 -2.24 -13.28
C LEU A 221 1.79 -3.26 -13.65
N SER A 222 1.66 -3.62 -14.94
CA SER A 222 0.60 -4.50 -15.46
C SER A 222 0.44 -5.84 -14.73
N PRO A 223 1.51 -6.56 -14.32
CA PRO A 223 1.36 -7.82 -13.59
C PRO A 223 0.62 -7.65 -12.26
N ALA A 224 0.89 -6.56 -11.53
CA ALA A 224 0.21 -6.27 -10.28
C ALA A 224 -1.26 -5.89 -10.50
N TYR A 225 -1.54 -5.07 -11.52
CA TYR A 225 -2.89 -4.69 -11.88
C TYR A 225 -3.77 -5.89 -12.24
N LEU A 226 -3.27 -6.80 -13.09
CA LEU A 226 -4.00 -8.00 -13.48
C LEU A 226 -4.32 -8.90 -12.29
N LYS A 227 -3.36 -9.09 -11.38
CA LYS A 227 -3.60 -9.85 -10.14
C LYS A 227 -4.69 -9.21 -9.30
N GLN A 228 -4.60 -7.90 -9.07
CA GLN A 228 -5.57 -7.18 -8.24
C GLN A 228 -6.98 -7.19 -8.83
N CYS A 229 -7.11 -7.09 -10.16
CA CYS A 229 -8.40 -7.21 -10.84
C CYS A 229 -9.03 -8.60 -10.64
N GLU A 230 -8.23 -9.66 -10.63
CA GLU A 230 -8.72 -11.01 -10.37
C GLU A 230 -9.18 -11.19 -8.92
N GLU A 231 -8.44 -10.64 -7.95
CA GLU A 231 -8.82 -10.62 -6.54
C GLU A 231 -10.14 -9.88 -6.33
N TRP A 232 -10.29 -8.66 -6.82
CA TRP A 232 -11.54 -7.88 -6.72
C TRP A 232 -12.74 -8.62 -7.35
N LYS A 233 -12.51 -9.32 -8.46
CA LYS A 233 -13.55 -10.14 -9.08
C LYS A 233 -13.98 -11.29 -8.18
N GLN A 234 -13.03 -11.96 -7.53
CA GLN A 234 -13.33 -13.08 -6.61
C GLN A 234 -14.06 -12.57 -5.35
N GLU A 235 -13.61 -11.46 -4.78
CA GLU A 235 -14.27 -10.81 -3.64
C GLU A 235 -15.72 -10.44 -3.98
N GLY A 236 -15.95 -9.77 -5.11
CA GLY A 236 -17.30 -9.40 -5.54
C GLY A 236 -18.23 -10.61 -5.81
N ILE A 237 -17.68 -11.73 -6.32
CA ILE A 237 -18.43 -12.98 -6.49
C ILE A 237 -18.82 -13.56 -5.12
N GLU A 238 -17.91 -13.58 -4.15
CA GLU A 238 -18.18 -14.14 -2.84
C GLU A 238 -19.15 -13.26 -2.05
N GLU A 239 -19.00 -11.93 -2.11
CA GLU A 239 -19.94 -10.97 -1.51
C GLU A 239 -21.34 -11.15 -2.10
N GLY A 240 -21.47 -11.13 -3.43
CA GLY A 240 -22.76 -11.34 -4.10
C GLY A 240 -23.38 -12.72 -3.80
N ARG A 241 -22.55 -13.75 -3.61
CA ARG A 241 -23.03 -15.08 -3.19
C ARG A 241 -23.55 -15.08 -1.76
N GLN A 242 -22.88 -14.36 -0.85
CA GLN A 242 -23.31 -14.25 0.55
C GLN A 242 -24.59 -13.42 0.67
N GLU A 243 -24.68 -12.29 -0.04
CA GLU A 243 -25.89 -11.46 -0.10
C GLU A 243 -27.07 -12.22 -0.67
N GLY A 244 -26.91 -12.85 -1.84
CA GLY A 244 -27.97 -13.64 -2.45
C GLY A 244 -28.42 -14.84 -1.60
N ARG A 245 -27.51 -15.43 -0.81
CA ARG A 245 -27.86 -16.48 0.16
C ARG A 245 -28.67 -15.94 1.33
N GLN A 246 -28.33 -14.76 1.84
CA GLN A 246 -29.08 -14.11 2.91
C GLN A 246 -30.46 -13.66 2.44
N GLU A 247 -30.56 -13.02 1.29
CA GLU A 247 -31.81 -12.62 0.66
C GLU A 247 -32.70 -13.85 0.37
N GLY A 248 -32.18 -14.88 -0.24
CA GLY A 248 -32.92 -16.09 -0.52
C GLY A 248 -33.41 -16.81 0.76
N GLN A 249 -32.64 -16.75 1.84
CA GLN A 249 -33.06 -17.26 3.14
C GLN A 249 -34.20 -16.43 3.75
N GLN A 250 -34.13 -15.11 3.66
CA GLN A 250 -35.19 -14.21 4.12
C GLN A 250 -36.47 -14.39 3.31
N ASP A 251 -36.36 -14.42 2.00
CA ASP A 251 -37.49 -14.64 1.10
C ASP A 251 -38.14 -16.01 1.32
N GLY A 252 -37.34 -17.07 1.49
CA GLY A 252 -37.85 -18.38 1.83
C GLY A 252 -38.64 -18.41 3.16
N GLN A 253 -38.14 -17.73 4.17
CA GLN A 253 -38.84 -17.60 5.45
C GLN A 253 -40.12 -16.80 5.31
N ARG A 254 -40.11 -15.69 4.54
CA ARG A 254 -41.28 -14.89 4.24
C ARG A 254 -42.37 -15.70 3.54
N LEU A 255 -42.02 -16.39 2.48
CA LEU A 255 -42.95 -17.26 1.74
C LEU A 255 -43.54 -18.36 2.64
N MET A 256 -42.75 -18.89 3.57
CA MET A 256 -43.24 -19.87 4.54
C MET A 256 -44.29 -19.25 5.48
N VAL A 257 -44.07 -18.06 6.01
CA VAL A 257 -45.03 -17.32 6.84
C VAL A 257 -46.29 -17.03 6.05
N GLU A 258 -46.19 -16.47 4.86
CA GLU A 258 -47.31 -16.18 3.95
C GLU A 258 -48.14 -17.45 3.65
N SER A 259 -47.46 -18.55 3.36
CA SER A 259 -48.13 -19.83 3.06
C SER A 259 -48.88 -20.38 4.26
N LEU A 260 -48.32 -20.30 5.49
CA LEU A 260 -48.98 -20.74 6.72
C LEU A 260 -50.19 -19.87 7.05
N LEU A 261 -50.11 -18.57 6.87
CA LEU A 261 -51.22 -17.65 7.02
C LEU A 261 -52.35 -17.95 6.00
N ALA A 262 -51.98 -18.16 4.76
CA ALA A 262 -52.94 -18.50 3.68
C ALA A 262 -53.64 -19.86 3.96
N VAL A 263 -52.93 -20.88 4.44
CA VAL A 263 -53.51 -22.19 4.81
C VAL A 263 -54.48 -22.04 5.98
N ARG A 264 -54.17 -21.19 6.96
CA ARG A 264 -54.99 -21.04 8.19
C ARG A 264 -56.19 -20.13 8.00
N PHE A 265 -56.06 -19.01 7.29
CA PHE A 265 -57.09 -17.96 7.20
C PHE A 265 -57.68 -17.76 5.82
N GLY A 266 -57.23 -18.53 4.81
CA GLY A 266 -57.60 -18.37 3.41
C GLY A 266 -56.61 -17.47 2.67
N ASN A 267 -57.05 -16.88 1.51
CA ASN A 267 -56.18 -16.01 0.76
C ASN A 267 -55.68 -14.84 1.59
N LEU A 268 -54.37 -14.55 1.45
CA LEU A 268 -53.75 -13.36 2.05
C LEU A 268 -54.41 -12.10 1.49
N ASP A 269 -55.18 -11.44 2.32
CA ASP A 269 -55.75 -10.14 2.00
C ASP A 269 -54.81 -9.01 2.47
N GLU A 270 -55.22 -7.78 2.25
CA GLU A 270 -54.42 -6.60 2.55
C GLU A 270 -54.05 -6.50 4.03
N GLU A 271 -54.97 -6.84 4.94
CA GLU A 271 -54.74 -6.78 6.40
C GLU A 271 -53.77 -7.85 6.87
N LEU A 272 -53.86 -9.10 6.38
CA LEU A 272 -52.92 -10.17 6.71
C LEU A 272 -51.56 -9.93 6.09
N SER A 273 -51.48 -9.31 4.95
CA SER A 273 -50.22 -8.95 4.29
C SER A 273 -49.43 -7.92 5.10
N THR A 274 -50.07 -6.98 5.81
CA THR A 274 -49.43 -5.96 6.63
C THR A 274 -48.63 -6.53 7.81
N ILE A 275 -49.03 -7.68 8.33
CA ILE A 275 -48.41 -8.30 9.50
C ILE A 275 -47.22 -9.22 9.14
N VAL A 276 -47.00 -9.56 7.87
CA VAL A 276 -45.94 -10.48 7.46
C VAL A 276 -44.56 -9.88 7.82
N ILE A 277 -44.31 -8.62 7.50
CA ILE A 277 -43.06 -7.95 7.83
C ILE A 277 -42.83 -7.89 9.34
N PRO A 278 -43.77 -7.39 10.18
CA PRO A 278 -43.64 -7.44 11.62
C PRO A 278 -43.41 -8.85 12.19
N MET A 279 -44.04 -9.87 11.60
CA MET A 279 -43.75 -11.26 11.99
C MET A 279 -42.34 -11.72 11.65
N MET A 280 -41.76 -11.21 10.56
CA MET A 280 -40.38 -11.49 10.18
C MET A 280 -39.36 -10.80 11.10
N GLU A 281 -39.71 -9.67 11.71
CA GLU A 281 -38.88 -8.95 12.68
C GLU A 281 -38.82 -9.61 14.06
N LEU A 282 -39.75 -10.53 14.38
CA LEU A 282 -39.68 -11.33 15.58
C LEU A 282 -38.44 -12.23 15.61
N SER A 283 -37.89 -12.47 16.80
CA SER A 283 -36.86 -13.48 16.96
C SER A 283 -37.31 -14.84 16.41
N LEU A 284 -36.37 -15.68 16.01
CA LEU A 284 -36.67 -16.99 15.44
C LEU A 284 -37.54 -17.81 16.41
N THR A 285 -37.27 -17.74 17.71
CA THR A 285 -38.01 -18.46 18.77
C THR A 285 -39.45 -17.97 18.90
N GLU A 286 -39.64 -16.65 18.97
CA GLU A 286 -40.96 -16.03 19.09
C GLU A 286 -41.81 -16.29 17.85
N ARG A 287 -41.22 -16.14 16.68
CA ARG A 287 -41.88 -16.41 15.42
C ARG A 287 -42.30 -17.89 15.32
N THR A 288 -41.41 -18.81 15.67
CA THR A 288 -41.73 -20.25 15.70
C THR A 288 -42.85 -20.57 16.67
N GLN A 289 -42.82 -20.03 17.88
CA GLN A 289 -43.91 -20.21 18.86
C GLN A 289 -45.24 -19.66 18.35
N LEU A 290 -45.23 -18.48 17.70
CA LEU A 290 -46.44 -17.90 17.13
C LEU A 290 -47.00 -18.79 16.01
N LEU A 291 -46.14 -19.28 15.11
CA LEU A 291 -46.55 -20.15 14.02
C LEU A 291 -47.10 -21.51 14.51
N LEU A 292 -46.49 -22.10 15.52
CA LEU A 292 -47.01 -23.33 16.14
C LEU A 292 -48.38 -23.14 16.81
N ASN A 293 -48.65 -21.96 17.37
CA ASN A 293 -49.94 -21.63 18.00
C ASN A 293 -50.96 -21.02 17.02
N LEU A 294 -50.64 -20.91 15.76
CA LEU A 294 -51.49 -20.27 14.74
C LEU A 294 -52.86 -20.94 14.61
N SER A 295 -52.93 -22.26 14.83
CA SER A 295 -54.20 -23.04 14.85
C SER A 295 -55.15 -22.64 15.97
N ASN A 296 -54.65 -22.09 17.06
CA ASN A 296 -55.42 -21.71 18.26
C ASN A 296 -55.80 -20.23 18.30
N LEU A 297 -55.32 -19.44 17.32
CA LEU A 297 -55.57 -18.00 17.26
C LEU A 297 -56.70 -17.69 16.25
N SER A 298 -57.57 -16.78 16.65
CA SER A 298 -58.49 -16.16 15.70
C SER A 298 -57.73 -15.10 14.86
N ARG A 299 -58.35 -14.71 13.73
CA ARG A 299 -57.80 -13.67 12.86
C ARG A 299 -57.64 -12.33 13.60
N GLU A 300 -58.65 -11.96 14.36
CA GLU A 300 -58.70 -10.71 15.13
C GLU A 300 -57.61 -10.67 16.21
N GLU A 301 -57.43 -11.79 16.93
CA GLU A 301 -56.35 -11.92 17.94
C GLU A 301 -54.97 -11.82 17.34
N LEU A 302 -54.77 -12.37 16.12
CA LEU A 302 -53.48 -12.28 15.42
C LEU A 302 -53.19 -10.84 14.99
N LEU A 303 -54.17 -10.19 14.32
CA LEU A 303 -54.01 -8.82 13.86
C LEU A 303 -53.84 -7.84 15.04
N ALA A 304 -54.51 -8.07 16.18
CA ALA A 304 -54.34 -7.22 17.37
C ALA A 304 -52.95 -7.24 17.97
N ARG A 305 -52.17 -8.34 17.77
CA ARG A 305 -50.78 -8.44 18.24
C ARG A 305 -49.80 -7.57 17.48
N PHE A 306 -50.12 -7.21 16.24
CA PHE A 306 -49.27 -6.45 15.34
C PHE A 306 -49.85 -5.06 14.98
N LYS A 307 -50.98 -4.68 15.58
CA LYS A 307 -51.47 -3.30 15.48
C LYS A 307 -50.53 -2.42 16.29
N VAL A 308 -49.81 -1.57 15.61
CA VAL A 308 -49.11 -0.42 16.19
C VAL A 308 -50.19 0.66 16.39
N ASP A 309 -50.32 1.13 17.63
CA ASP A 309 -51.18 2.30 17.93
C ASP A 309 -50.69 3.56 17.21
#